data_d7a7ecac0dbbb9110405a38476c22a01
#
_entry.id   d7a7ecac0dbbb9110405a38476c22a01
#
_cell.length_a   1.000
_cell.length_b   1.000
_cell.length_c   1.000
_cell.angle_alpha   90.00
_cell.angle_beta   90.00
_cell.angle_gamma   90.00
#
_symmetry.space_group_name_H-M   'P 1'
#
loop_
_entity.id
_entity.type
_entity.pdbx_description
1 polymer ?
#
loop_
_entity_poly.entity_id
_entity_poly.type
_entity_poly.pdbx_seq_one_letter_code
_entity_poly.pdbx_strand_id
1 'polypeptide(L)'
;LEVTVGSEAETATVISAPEKIELLDDMKNGSLWGWMSQLYSIRSKGSWGVGDFEDLKTMLVEAKKKTGSDFILINPMHAAEPVPPLTPSPYLPISRRFINFSYIRPESMPEYLTLSHEDRAEVDALHEQVESLNDNARLIDRDAMWRVKKHALWVIYKAGRTKARQAEFDRYLAECGDEIESYATWCLCYDKWGAPSDDADNWARKYNRDSEEVAQLREKYPDTLEFYRWLEWIASEQFHAAQHAARTAGMKIGIVADMAV
;
A
#
# COMPACT_ATOMS: atom_id res chain seq x y z
N LEU A 1 22.34 -0.83 21.19
CA LEU A 1 23.32 -0.92 22.28
C LEU A 1 23.40 -2.37 22.73
N GLU A 2 24.58 -2.94 22.67
CA GLU A 2 24.86 -4.26 23.27
C GLU A 2 25.57 -4.04 24.61
N VAL A 3 25.06 -4.64 25.65
CA VAL A 3 25.62 -4.59 27.00
C VAL A 3 26.03 -6.00 27.41
N THR A 4 27.32 -6.19 27.68
CA THR A 4 27.86 -7.49 28.10
C THR A 4 28.30 -7.41 29.56
N VAL A 5 27.82 -8.32 30.39
CA VAL A 5 28.22 -8.47 31.78
C VAL A 5 28.66 -9.92 32.02
N GLY A 6 29.93 -10.14 32.11
CA GLY A 6 30.51 -11.49 32.17
C GLY A 6 30.29 -12.26 30.88
N SER A 7 29.54 -13.37 30.91
CA SER A 7 29.19 -14.20 29.76
C SER A 7 27.78 -13.88 29.19
N GLU A 8 27.05 -12.99 29.78
CA GLU A 8 25.69 -12.60 29.36
C GLU A 8 25.74 -11.33 28.53
N ALA A 9 25.07 -11.33 27.36
CA ALA A 9 24.91 -10.19 26.48
C ALA A 9 23.43 -9.90 26.24
N GLU A 10 23.04 -8.64 26.48
CA GLU A 10 21.69 -8.15 26.16
C GLU A 10 21.77 -7.00 25.15
N THR A 11 20.82 -6.98 24.23
CA THR A 11 20.67 -5.90 23.24
C THR A 11 19.50 -5.01 23.61
N ALA A 12 19.76 -3.70 23.65
CA ALA A 12 18.72 -2.69 23.80
C ALA A 12 18.71 -1.75 22.60
N THR A 13 17.53 -1.42 22.12
CA THR A 13 17.35 -0.39 21.08
C THR A 13 17.46 0.99 21.72
N VAL A 14 18.40 1.81 21.23
CA VAL A 14 18.54 3.21 21.62
C VAL A 14 18.00 4.08 20.47
N ILE A 15 16.99 4.90 20.77
CA ILE A 15 16.48 5.90 19.84
C ILE A 15 17.12 7.23 20.17
N SER A 16 17.93 7.76 19.25
CA SER A 16 18.46 9.12 19.33
C SER A 16 17.71 10.00 18.34
N ALA A 17 17.07 11.02 18.84
CA ALA A 17 16.31 11.97 18.02
C ALA A 17 16.82 13.39 18.27
N PRO A 18 16.72 14.31 17.30
CA PRO A 18 17.03 15.72 17.52
C PRO A 18 16.07 16.33 18.54
N GLU A 19 16.55 17.28 19.31
CA GLU A 19 15.75 18.01 20.33
C GLU A 19 14.56 18.77 19.70
N LYS A 20 14.71 19.16 18.44
CA LYS A 20 13.69 19.89 17.67
C LYS A 20 13.53 19.28 16.27
N ILE A 21 12.29 19.22 15.81
CA ILE A 21 12.02 18.98 14.40
C ILE A 21 12.30 20.27 13.66
N GLU A 22 13.28 20.27 12.75
CA GLU A 22 13.55 21.40 11.90
C GLU A 22 12.44 21.55 10.86
N LEU A 23 11.86 22.76 10.83
CA LEU A 23 10.92 23.10 9.77
C LEU A 23 11.65 23.22 8.44
N LEU A 24 11.04 22.72 7.36
CA LEU A 24 11.51 22.97 6.01
C LEU A 24 11.60 24.47 5.77
N ASP A 25 12.59 24.92 4.98
CA ASP A 25 12.80 26.36 4.72
C ASP A 25 11.56 27.04 4.14
N ASP A 26 10.81 26.33 3.31
CA ASP A 26 9.52 26.78 2.78
C ASP A 26 8.44 27.00 3.85
N MET A 27 8.62 26.44 5.05
CA MET A 27 7.70 26.56 6.19
C MET A 27 8.12 27.67 7.17
N LYS A 28 9.36 28.15 7.10
CA LYS A 28 9.89 29.14 8.05
C LYS A 28 9.32 30.54 7.81
N ASN A 29 8.91 30.84 6.57
CA ASN A 29 8.49 32.17 6.15
C ASN A 29 7.11 32.15 5.50
N GLY A 30 6.06 32.25 6.29
CA GLY A 30 4.69 32.40 5.80
C GLY A 30 3.72 31.36 6.33
N SER A 31 2.46 31.51 5.94
CA SER A 31 1.38 30.56 6.25
C SER A 31 1.26 29.53 5.13
N LEU A 32 1.12 28.27 5.48
CA LEU A 32 0.77 27.20 4.58
C LEU A 32 -0.70 26.85 4.75
N TRP A 33 -1.35 26.50 3.67
CA TRP A 33 -2.71 26.02 3.72
C TRP A 33 -2.93 24.86 2.74
N GLY A 34 -3.91 24.03 3.03
CA GLY A 34 -4.21 22.88 2.21
C GLY A 34 -5.62 22.34 2.44
N TRP A 35 -5.91 21.26 1.76
CA TRP A 35 -7.17 20.53 1.87
C TRP A 35 -7.03 19.33 2.80
N MET A 36 -8.14 18.92 3.39
CA MET A 36 -8.28 17.62 4.03
C MET A 36 -9.30 16.81 3.25
N SER A 37 -8.98 15.56 2.95
CA SER A 37 -9.86 14.67 2.20
C SER A 37 -9.66 13.22 2.59
N GLN A 38 -10.73 12.45 2.45
CA GLN A 38 -10.66 10.99 2.60
C GLN A 38 -10.37 10.39 1.23
N LEU A 39 -9.15 9.86 1.03
CA LEU A 39 -8.72 9.33 -0.27
C LEU A 39 -9.72 8.33 -0.86
N TYR A 40 -10.21 7.40 -0.04
CA TYR A 40 -11.17 6.40 -0.50
C TYR A 40 -12.48 6.98 -1.08
N SER A 41 -12.79 8.26 -0.79
CA SER A 41 -13.99 8.96 -1.28
C SER A 41 -13.74 9.79 -2.54
N ILE A 42 -12.47 10.00 -2.92
CA ILE A 42 -12.09 10.77 -4.10
C ILE A 42 -12.11 9.83 -5.31
N ARG A 43 -13.23 9.75 -5.99
CA ARG A 43 -13.42 8.81 -7.11
C ARG A 43 -13.55 9.54 -8.43
N SER A 44 -12.94 8.99 -9.46
CA SER A 44 -13.08 9.36 -10.86
C SER A 44 -13.72 8.23 -11.65
N LYS A 45 -13.90 8.43 -12.95
CA LYS A 45 -14.36 7.35 -13.84
C LYS A 45 -13.39 6.18 -13.94
N GLY A 46 -12.10 6.44 -13.74
CA GLY A 46 -11.08 5.40 -13.75
C GLY A 46 -10.91 4.67 -12.42
N SER A 47 -11.61 5.08 -11.35
CA SER A 47 -11.51 4.42 -10.06
C SER A 47 -12.20 3.05 -10.07
N TRP A 48 -11.77 2.17 -9.18
CA TRP A 48 -12.30 0.81 -9.02
C TRP A 48 -13.29 0.72 -7.84
N GLY A 49 -14.21 1.67 -7.71
CA GLY A 49 -15.19 1.73 -6.61
C GLY A 49 -14.66 2.41 -5.35
N VAL A 50 -13.38 2.72 -5.29
CA VAL A 50 -12.71 3.44 -4.20
C VAL A 50 -11.66 4.38 -4.81
N GLY A 51 -11.48 5.57 -4.22
CA GLY A 51 -10.42 6.49 -4.64
C GLY A 51 -9.05 5.88 -4.42
N ASP A 52 -8.10 6.18 -5.29
CA ASP A 52 -6.78 5.54 -5.34
C ASP A 52 -5.64 6.55 -5.57
N PHE A 53 -4.41 6.06 -5.76
CA PHE A 53 -3.23 6.91 -5.90
C PHE A 53 -3.24 7.78 -7.15
N GLU A 54 -3.89 7.36 -8.24
CA GLU A 54 -4.01 8.20 -9.44
C GLU A 54 -5.04 9.32 -9.24
N ASP A 55 -6.13 9.03 -8.50
CA ASP A 55 -7.09 10.04 -8.07
C ASP A 55 -6.42 11.05 -7.13
N LEU A 56 -5.59 10.59 -6.18
CA LEU A 56 -4.82 11.44 -5.30
C LEU A 56 -3.85 12.34 -6.08
N LYS A 57 -3.09 11.76 -7.00
CA LYS A 57 -2.16 12.49 -7.87
C LYS A 57 -2.86 13.59 -8.65
N THR A 58 -4.00 13.26 -9.26
CA THR A 58 -4.82 14.22 -10.01
C THR A 58 -5.33 15.33 -9.08
N MET A 59 -5.84 14.99 -7.90
CA MET A 59 -6.33 15.96 -6.93
C MET A 59 -5.22 16.90 -6.45
N LEU A 60 -4.03 16.40 -6.16
CA LEU A 60 -2.89 17.22 -5.73
C LEU A 60 -2.52 18.27 -6.79
N VAL A 61 -2.36 17.83 -8.04
CA VAL A 61 -1.99 18.71 -9.15
C VAL A 61 -3.08 19.77 -9.40
N GLU A 62 -4.35 19.36 -9.44
CA GLU A 62 -5.47 20.29 -9.70
C GLU A 62 -5.73 21.23 -8.51
N ALA A 63 -5.59 20.78 -7.28
CA ALA A 63 -5.70 21.63 -6.10
C ALA A 63 -4.63 22.71 -6.09
N LYS A 64 -3.37 22.36 -6.39
CA LYS A 64 -2.30 23.37 -6.52
C LYS A 64 -2.63 24.38 -7.62
N LYS A 65 -2.99 23.90 -8.80
CA LYS A 65 -3.28 24.74 -9.98
C LYS A 65 -4.43 25.72 -9.75
N LYS A 66 -5.53 25.24 -9.15
CA LYS A 66 -6.77 26.01 -9.04
C LYS A 66 -6.82 26.90 -7.80
N THR A 67 -6.17 26.47 -6.72
CA THR A 67 -6.32 27.11 -5.41
C THR A 67 -4.99 27.57 -4.78
N GLY A 68 -3.86 27.13 -5.33
CA GLY A 68 -2.54 27.46 -4.77
C GLY A 68 -2.19 26.70 -3.49
N SER A 69 -2.97 25.66 -3.13
CA SER A 69 -2.74 24.87 -1.89
C SER A 69 -1.34 24.28 -1.81
N ASP A 70 -0.83 24.11 -0.60
CA ASP A 70 0.52 23.62 -0.34
C ASP A 70 0.57 22.15 0.08
N PHE A 71 -0.57 21.58 0.48
CA PHE A 71 -0.70 20.18 0.87
C PHE A 71 -2.13 19.66 0.74
N ILE A 72 -2.27 18.32 0.76
CA ILE A 72 -3.52 17.63 1.04
C ILE A 72 -3.29 16.64 2.17
N LEU A 73 -4.04 16.78 3.25
CA LEU A 73 -4.12 15.81 4.34
C LEU A 73 -5.09 14.71 3.94
N ILE A 74 -4.64 13.46 3.99
CA ILE A 74 -5.45 12.28 3.68
C ILE A 74 -5.57 11.35 4.89
N ASN A 75 -6.58 10.48 4.86
CA ASN A 75 -6.76 9.43 5.86
C ASN A 75 -5.54 8.51 5.95
N PRO A 76 -5.39 7.72 7.03
CA PRO A 76 -4.36 6.71 7.13
C PRO A 76 -4.36 5.76 5.92
N MET A 77 -3.19 5.52 5.35
CA MET A 77 -3.01 4.65 4.18
C MET A 77 -2.36 3.32 4.53
N HIS A 78 -2.42 2.97 5.79
CA HIS A 78 -1.83 1.76 6.34
C HIS A 78 -2.50 0.49 5.81
N ALA A 79 -1.74 -0.59 5.85
CA ALA A 79 -2.15 -1.88 5.33
C ALA A 79 -3.45 -2.40 5.95
N ALA A 80 -4.38 -2.83 5.09
CA ALA A 80 -5.60 -3.53 5.45
C ALA A 80 -5.45 -5.05 5.25
N GLU A 81 -6.51 -5.79 5.53
CA GLU A 81 -6.56 -7.23 5.29
C GLU A 81 -6.28 -7.56 3.81
N PRO A 82 -5.48 -8.61 3.52
CA PRO A 82 -5.12 -8.95 2.14
C PRO A 82 -6.28 -9.61 1.37
N VAL A 83 -7.30 -10.08 2.07
CA VAL A 83 -8.54 -10.65 1.51
C VAL A 83 -9.74 -10.27 2.38
N PRO A 84 -10.95 -10.22 1.81
CA PRO A 84 -12.18 -9.94 2.54
C PRO A 84 -12.47 -10.95 3.70
N PRO A 85 -13.17 -10.48 4.74
CA PRO A 85 -13.77 -9.15 4.87
C PRO A 85 -12.75 -8.07 5.21
N LEU A 86 -12.86 -6.90 4.56
CA LEU A 86 -11.99 -5.76 4.82
C LEU A 86 -12.58 -4.87 5.90
N THR A 87 -11.76 -4.49 6.88
CA THR A 87 -12.14 -3.51 7.90
C THR A 87 -12.44 -2.15 7.26
N PRO A 88 -13.64 -1.59 7.47
CA PRO A 88 -14.03 -0.34 6.83
C PRO A 88 -13.23 0.88 7.30
N SER A 89 -12.71 0.85 8.52
CA SER A 89 -12.03 1.97 9.15
C SER A 89 -10.53 1.97 8.80
N PRO A 90 -9.98 3.03 8.19
CA PRO A 90 -8.54 3.13 7.96
C PRO A 90 -7.74 3.34 9.25
N TYR A 91 -8.41 3.56 10.38
CA TYR A 91 -7.79 3.71 11.71
C TYR A 91 -7.60 2.39 12.45
N LEU A 92 -8.02 1.27 11.86
CA LEU A 92 -7.82 -0.08 12.37
C LEU A 92 -6.97 -0.92 11.39
N PRO A 93 -5.74 -0.51 11.11
CA PRO A 93 -4.90 -1.24 10.16
C PRO A 93 -4.34 -2.52 10.76
N ILE A 94 -4.02 -3.47 9.90
CA ILE A 94 -3.28 -4.66 10.29
C ILE A 94 -1.79 -4.38 10.50
N SER A 95 -1.25 -3.37 9.82
CA SER A 95 0.12 -2.89 9.98
C SER A 95 0.22 -1.42 9.64
N ARG A 96 0.96 -0.65 10.46
CA ARG A 96 1.27 0.76 10.19
C ARG A 96 2.52 0.95 9.32
N ARG A 97 3.22 -0.11 8.99
CA ARG A 97 4.51 -0.07 8.28
C ARG A 97 4.37 -0.24 6.77
N PHE A 98 3.22 -0.71 6.31
CA PHE A 98 2.95 -1.05 4.92
C PHE A 98 1.70 -0.33 4.42
N ILE A 99 1.52 -0.32 3.10
CA ILE A 99 0.48 0.45 2.42
C ILE A 99 -0.71 -0.44 2.08
N ASN A 100 -1.90 0.13 2.10
CA ASN A 100 -3.12 -0.55 1.70
C ASN A 100 -3.16 -0.73 0.18
N PHE A 101 -3.15 -1.97 -0.28
CA PHE A 101 -3.15 -2.35 -1.70
C PHE A 101 -4.41 -1.90 -2.46
N SER A 102 -5.53 -1.63 -1.74
CA SER A 102 -6.76 -1.18 -2.38
C SER A 102 -6.62 0.16 -3.10
N TYR A 103 -5.59 0.95 -2.74
CA TYR A 103 -5.28 2.23 -3.39
C TYR A 103 -4.45 2.13 -4.67
N ILE A 104 -4.04 0.93 -5.09
CA ILE A 104 -3.37 0.74 -6.38
C ILE A 104 -4.35 1.01 -7.53
N ARG A 105 -3.90 1.76 -8.55
CA ARG A 105 -4.56 1.90 -9.85
C ARG A 105 -3.88 0.93 -10.84
N PRO A 106 -4.57 -0.15 -11.28
CA PRO A 106 -3.99 -1.11 -12.22
C PRO A 106 -3.49 -0.50 -13.52
N GLU A 107 -4.27 0.39 -14.13
CA GLU A 107 -3.96 1.00 -15.42
C GLU A 107 -2.78 1.99 -15.39
N SER A 108 -2.38 2.44 -14.20
CA SER A 108 -1.24 3.36 -14.04
C SER A 108 0.11 2.64 -13.92
N MET A 109 0.12 1.31 -14.00
CA MET A 109 1.34 0.51 -13.93
C MET A 109 1.98 0.34 -15.31
N PRO A 110 3.34 0.40 -15.39
CA PRO A 110 4.04 0.09 -16.64
C PRO A 110 3.72 -1.30 -17.19
N GLU A 111 3.50 -2.27 -16.32
CA GLU A 111 3.16 -3.65 -16.65
C GLU A 111 1.81 -3.74 -17.39
N TYR A 112 0.81 -2.94 -17.01
CA TYR A 112 -0.48 -2.89 -17.72
C TYR A 112 -0.31 -2.44 -19.18
N LEU A 113 0.60 -1.50 -19.46
CA LEU A 113 0.85 -1.01 -20.81
C LEU A 113 1.47 -2.07 -21.74
N THR A 114 2.10 -3.09 -21.16
CA THR A 114 2.78 -4.16 -21.89
C THR A 114 2.00 -5.48 -21.95
N LEU A 115 0.79 -5.49 -21.40
CA LEU A 115 -0.09 -6.67 -21.43
C LEU A 115 -0.39 -7.11 -22.87
N SER A 116 -0.59 -8.42 -23.05
CA SER A 116 -1.19 -8.97 -24.26
C SER A 116 -2.59 -8.37 -24.47
N HIS A 117 -3.10 -8.47 -25.68
CA HIS A 117 -4.47 -8.02 -25.96
C HIS A 117 -5.52 -8.80 -25.13
N GLU A 118 -5.28 -10.09 -24.89
CA GLU A 118 -6.17 -10.97 -24.12
C GLU A 118 -6.15 -10.57 -22.62
N ASP A 119 -4.96 -10.48 -22.01
CA ASP A 119 -4.83 -10.09 -20.60
C ASP A 119 -5.38 -8.68 -20.34
N ARG A 120 -5.15 -7.76 -21.28
CA ARG A 120 -5.71 -6.40 -21.18
C ARG A 120 -7.22 -6.40 -21.22
N ALA A 121 -7.82 -7.16 -22.16
CA ALA A 121 -9.26 -7.28 -22.25
C ALA A 121 -9.87 -7.91 -21.00
N GLU A 122 -9.16 -8.86 -20.36
CA GLU A 122 -9.59 -9.44 -19.08
C GLU A 122 -9.57 -8.37 -17.96
N VAL A 123 -8.48 -7.60 -17.83
CA VAL A 123 -8.38 -6.52 -16.82
C VAL A 123 -9.46 -5.45 -17.04
N ASP A 124 -9.70 -5.05 -18.29
CA ASP A 124 -10.72 -4.05 -18.64
C ASP A 124 -12.13 -4.58 -18.29
N ALA A 125 -12.43 -5.82 -18.60
CA ALA A 125 -13.70 -6.46 -18.26
C ALA A 125 -13.90 -6.64 -16.73
N LEU A 126 -12.81 -6.81 -15.97
CA LEU A 126 -12.85 -6.79 -14.50
C LEU A 126 -13.15 -5.39 -13.98
N HIS A 127 -12.56 -4.34 -14.57
CA HIS A 127 -12.87 -2.96 -14.19
C HIS A 127 -14.36 -2.62 -14.42
N GLU A 128 -14.92 -2.99 -15.54
CA GLU A 128 -16.35 -2.77 -15.86
C GLU A 128 -17.29 -3.36 -14.80
N GLN A 129 -16.93 -4.46 -14.14
CA GLN A 129 -17.76 -5.09 -13.10
C GLN A 129 -17.92 -4.21 -11.85
N VAL A 130 -16.98 -3.31 -11.59
CA VAL A 130 -16.95 -2.46 -10.38
C VAL A 130 -17.11 -0.96 -10.70
N GLU A 131 -17.20 -0.58 -11.98
CA GLU A 131 -17.34 0.82 -12.39
C GLU A 131 -18.55 1.49 -11.74
N SER A 132 -19.68 0.80 -11.67
CA SER A 132 -20.92 1.31 -11.06
C SER A 132 -20.78 1.61 -9.56
N LEU A 133 -19.79 1.04 -8.88
CA LEU A 133 -19.52 1.35 -7.47
C LEU A 133 -18.99 2.79 -7.31
N ASN A 134 -18.44 3.40 -8.36
CA ASN A 134 -17.98 4.78 -8.33
C ASN A 134 -19.11 5.79 -8.09
N ASP A 135 -20.31 5.47 -8.52
CA ASP A 135 -21.48 6.35 -8.42
C ASP A 135 -22.27 6.18 -7.10
N ASN A 136 -21.89 5.19 -6.28
CA ASN A 136 -22.56 4.96 -5.00
C ASN A 136 -22.09 6.01 -3.96
N ALA A 137 -22.93 7.02 -3.72
CA ALA A 137 -22.65 8.10 -2.77
C ALA A 137 -22.79 7.69 -1.29
N ARG A 138 -23.37 6.53 -0.98
CA ARG A 138 -23.72 6.15 0.40
C ARG A 138 -22.77 5.14 1.01
N LEU A 139 -22.36 4.14 0.25
CA LEU A 139 -21.58 3.00 0.76
C LEU A 139 -20.47 2.63 -0.22
N ILE A 140 -19.29 2.40 0.32
CA ILE A 140 -18.16 1.84 -0.41
C ILE A 140 -18.15 0.32 -0.13
N ASP A 141 -18.43 -0.48 -1.15
CA ASP A 141 -18.31 -1.94 -1.06
C ASP A 141 -16.84 -2.35 -1.30
N ARG A 142 -16.07 -2.31 -0.22
CA ARG A 142 -14.64 -2.63 -0.26
C ARG A 142 -14.39 -4.08 -0.62
N ASP A 143 -15.24 -4.97 -0.16
CA ASP A 143 -15.10 -6.41 -0.39
C ASP A 143 -15.31 -6.79 -1.85
N ALA A 144 -16.41 -6.29 -2.45
CA ALA A 144 -16.67 -6.51 -3.86
C ALA A 144 -15.58 -5.92 -4.74
N MET A 145 -15.24 -4.66 -4.49
CA MET A 145 -14.17 -3.96 -5.20
C MET A 145 -12.84 -4.73 -5.11
N TRP A 146 -12.43 -5.13 -3.90
CA TRP A 146 -11.11 -5.73 -3.72
C TRP A 146 -10.99 -7.13 -4.32
N ARG A 147 -12.04 -7.95 -4.27
CA ARG A 147 -12.04 -9.25 -4.95
C ARG A 147 -11.75 -9.11 -6.45
N VAL A 148 -12.38 -8.14 -7.10
CA VAL A 148 -12.25 -7.91 -8.54
C VAL A 148 -10.88 -7.26 -8.86
N LYS A 149 -10.51 -6.20 -8.14
CA LYS A 149 -9.23 -5.51 -8.33
C LYS A 149 -8.04 -6.44 -8.07
N LYS A 150 -8.08 -7.24 -7.01
CA LYS A 150 -7.01 -8.21 -6.71
C LYS A 150 -6.84 -9.22 -7.85
N HIS A 151 -7.94 -9.66 -8.48
CA HIS A 151 -7.87 -10.53 -9.64
C HIS A 151 -7.18 -9.82 -10.82
N ALA A 152 -7.58 -8.60 -11.15
CA ALA A 152 -6.91 -7.81 -12.19
C ALA A 152 -5.41 -7.61 -11.93
N LEU A 153 -5.04 -7.30 -10.69
CA LEU A 153 -3.63 -7.19 -10.28
C LEU A 153 -2.88 -8.52 -10.41
N TRP A 154 -3.56 -9.64 -10.15
CA TRP A 154 -2.98 -10.97 -10.36
C TRP A 154 -2.74 -11.27 -11.84
N VAL A 155 -3.67 -10.92 -12.73
CA VAL A 155 -3.48 -11.06 -14.20
C VAL A 155 -2.24 -10.27 -14.64
N ILE A 156 -2.11 -9.00 -14.21
CA ILE A 156 -0.97 -8.16 -14.54
C ILE A 156 0.34 -8.75 -14.00
N TYR A 157 0.34 -9.20 -12.75
CA TYR A 157 1.49 -9.83 -12.13
C TYR A 157 1.95 -11.08 -12.92
N LYS A 158 1.01 -11.94 -13.33
CA LYS A 158 1.30 -13.19 -14.06
C LYS A 158 1.74 -12.96 -15.50
N ALA A 159 1.39 -11.84 -16.12
CA ALA A 159 1.92 -11.45 -17.43
C ALA A 159 3.43 -11.17 -17.40
N GLY A 160 3.98 -10.95 -16.21
CA GLY A 160 5.40 -10.78 -15.97
C GLY A 160 5.90 -9.35 -16.09
N ARG A 161 7.20 -9.19 -15.93
CA ARG A 161 7.90 -7.89 -15.88
C ARG A 161 9.06 -7.88 -16.87
N THR A 162 9.38 -6.71 -17.41
CA THR A 162 10.61 -6.53 -18.17
C THR A 162 11.84 -6.71 -17.26
N LYS A 163 13.02 -6.97 -17.84
CA LYS A 163 14.26 -7.10 -17.06
C LYS A 163 14.57 -5.84 -16.23
N ALA A 164 14.25 -4.65 -16.77
CA ALA A 164 14.44 -3.40 -16.05
C ALA A 164 13.52 -3.33 -14.82
N ARG A 165 12.24 -3.65 -14.98
CA ARG A 165 11.26 -3.67 -13.88
C ARG A 165 11.59 -4.74 -12.84
N GLN A 166 12.11 -5.89 -13.28
CA GLN A 166 12.59 -6.91 -12.33
C GLN A 166 13.76 -6.38 -11.48
N ALA A 167 14.71 -5.70 -12.09
CA ALA A 167 15.85 -5.13 -11.37
C ALA A 167 15.43 -4.02 -10.37
N GLU A 168 14.38 -3.25 -10.69
CA GLU A 168 13.78 -2.27 -9.76
C GLU A 168 13.10 -2.96 -8.59
N PHE A 169 12.34 -4.01 -8.85
CA PHE A 169 11.71 -4.82 -7.82
C PHE A 169 12.74 -5.48 -6.90
N ASP A 170 13.78 -6.08 -7.46
CA ASP A 170 14.85 -6.72 -6.67
C ASP A 170 15.55 -5.72 -5.76
N ARG A 171 15.77 -4.48 -6.23
CA ARG A 171 16.33 -3.40 -5.43
C ARG A 171 15.41 -3.01 -4.29
N TYR A 172 14.11 -2.85 -4.56
CA TYR A 172 13.12 -2.57 -3.54
C TYR A 172 13.09 -3.65 -2.44
N LEU A 173 13.12 -4.94 -2.84
CA LEU A 173 13.18 -6.04 -1.88
C LEU A 173 14.46 -6.00 -1.03
N ALA A 174 15.59 -5.67 -1.64
CA ALA A 174 16.87 -5.55 -0.91
C ALA A 174 16.85 -4.37 0.09
N GLU A 175 16.21 -3.26 -0.26
CA GLU A 175 16.05 -2.09 0.62
C GLU A 175 15.11 -2.37 1.79
N CYS A 176 14.00 -3.08 1.56
CA CYS A 176 13.04 -3.44 2.61
C CYS A 176 13.51 -4.61 3.49
N GLY A 177 14.38 -5.47 2.95
CA GLY A 177 14.97 -6.59 3.67
C GLY A 177 13.95 -7.55 4.28
N ASP A 178 14.17 -7.90 5.53
CA ASP A 178 13.39 -8.91 6.27
C ASP A 178 11.95 -8.47 6.60
N GLU A 179 11.68 -7.17 6.56
CA GLU A 179 10.36 -6.62 6.89
C GLU A 179 9.31 -6.95 5.84
N ILE A 180 9.65 -6.75 4.57
CA ILE A 180 8.73 -7.09 3.46
C ILE A 180 8.50 -8.59 3.38
N GLU A 181 9.51 -9.40 3.70
CA GLU A 181 9.39 -10.85 3.75
C GLU A 181 8.42 -11.30 4.82
N SER A 182 8.53 -10.71 6.02
CA SER A 182 7.63 -10.98 7.15
C SER A 182 6.18 -10.58 6.82
N TYR A 183 5.99 -9.41 6.23
CA TYR A 183 4.67 -8.90 5.88
C TYR A 183 4.00 -9.73 4.77
N ALA A 184 4.73 -10.04 3.69
CA ALA A 184 4.20 -10.86 2.61
C ALA A 184 3.88 -12.28 3.08
N THR A 185 4.70 -12.85 3.98
CA THR A 185 4.42 -14.14 4.63
C THR A 185 3.13 -14.09 5.45
N TRP A 186 2.93 -13.01 6.21
CA TRP A 186 1.69 -12.81 6.97
C TRP A 186 0.47 -12.70 6.03
N CYS A 187 0.57 -11.93 4.94
CA CYS A 187 -0.48 -11.82 3.93
C CYS A 187 -0.81 -13.19 3.30
N LEU A 188 0.21 -13.99 3.00
CA LEU A 188 0.03 -15.34 2.48
C LEU A 188 -0.71 -16.23 3.48
N CYS A 189 -0.31 -16.22 4.75
CA CYS A 189 -0.99 -16.98 5.81
C CYS A 189 -2.47 -16.57 5.92
N TYR A 190 -2.74 -15.27 5.95
CA TYR A 190 -4.10 -14.75 6.01
C TYR A 190 -4.94 -15.14 4.78
N ASP A 191 -4.35 -15.08 3.59
CA ASP A 191 -5.02 -15.47 2.33
C ASP A 191 -5.42 -16.96 2.32
N LYS A 192 -4.57 -17.83 2.85
CA LYS A 192 -4.78 -19.29 2.81
C LYS A 192 -5.51 -19.85 4.02
N TRP A 193 -5.37 -19.22 5.18
CA TRP A 193 -5.91 -19.73 6.44
C TRP A 193 -7.01 -18.84 7.04
N GLY A 194 -7.22 -17.64 6.48
CA GLY A 194 -8.15 -16.64 7.02
C GLY A 194 -7.54 -15.83 8.17
N ALA A 195 -8.37 -15.05 8.85
CA ALA A 195 -7.95 -14.28 10.02
C ALA A 195 -7.44 -15.21 11.14
N PRO A 196 -6.37 -14.80 11.86
CA PRO A 196 -5.97 -15.52 13.05
C PRO A 196 -7.13 -15.57 14.06
N SER A 197 -7.34 -16.72 14.69
CA SER A 197 -8.32 -16.84 15.78
C SER A 197 -7.74 -16.24 17.07
N ASP A 198 -8.62 -15.92 18.03
CA ASP A 198 -8.23 -15.44 19.37
C ASP A 198 -7.55 -16.54 20.22
N ASP A 199 -7.43 -17.75 19.70
CA ASP A 199 -6.69 -18.84 20.32
C ASP A 199 -5.19 -18.55 20.30
N ALA A 200 -4.60 -18.39 21.48
CA ALA A 200 -3.16 -18.13 21.68
C ALA A 200 -2.27 -19.20 21.02
N ASP A 201 -2.72 -20.46 21.02
CA ASP A 201 -2.00 -21.56 20.38
C ASP A 201 -1.95 -21.40 18.85
N ASN A 202 -2.97 -20.81 18.26
CA ASN A 202 -3.01 -20.53 16.82
C ASN A 202 -1.93 -19.50 16.43
N TRP A 203 -1.81 -18.41 17.19
CA TRP A 203 -0.76 -17.42 16.99
C TRP A 203 0.64 -17.97 17.20
N ALA A 204 0.83 -18.72 18.30
CA ALA A 204 2.15 -19.22 18.68
C ALA A 204 2.68 -20.29 17.72
N ARG A 205 1.80 -21.08 17.12
CA ARG A 205 2.18 -22.21 16.25
C ARG A 205 1.93 -21.91 14.77
N LYS A 206 0.68 -21.68 14.38
CA LYS A 206 0.28 -21.64 12.98
C LYS A 206 0.73 -20.38 12.26
N TYR A 207 0.66 -19.22 12.94
CA TYR A 207 1.04 -17.93 12.36
C TYR A 207 2.45 -17.45 12.72
N ASN A 208 3.18 -18.24 13.50
CA ASN A 208 4.57 -17.94 13.78
C ASN A 208 5.40 -18.07 12.49
N ARG A 209 6.05 -16.99 12.09
CA ARG A 209 6.88 -16.92 10.89
C ARG A 209 7.88 -18.08 10.77
N ASP A 210 8.43 -18.53 11.89
CA ASP A 210 9.47 -19.56 11.97
C ASP A 210 8.90 -20.95 12.17
N SER A 211 7.56 -21.13 12.11
CA SER A 211 6.93 -22.44 12.22
C SER A 211 7.12 -23.28 10.97
N GLU A 212 7.06 -24.61 11.14
CA GLU A 212 7.13 -25.55 10.02
C GLU A 212 5.93 -25.37 9.06
N GLU A 213 4.75 -25.08 9.59
CA GLU A 213 3.52 -24.86 8.84
C GLU A 213 3.66 -23.64 7.90
N VAL A 214 4.26 -22.54 8.37
CA VAL A 214 4.53 -21.37 7.55
C VAL A 214 5.60 -21.65 6.50
N ALA A 215 6.65 -22.39 6.85
CA ALA A 215 7.68 -22.80 5.89
C ALA A 215 7.08 -23.63 4.75
N GLN A 216 6.25 -24.64 5.05
CA GLN A 216 5.54 -25.46 4.06
C GLN A 216 4.58 -24.62 3.21
N LEU A 217 3.89 -23.64 3.82
CA LEU A 217 2.98 -22.77 3.08
C LEU A 217 3.72 -21.91 2.07
N ARG A 218 4.85 -21.33 2.44
CA ARG A 218 5.71 -20.52 1.56
C ARG A 218 6.25 -21.34 0.39
N GLU A 219 6.67 -22.56 0.65
CA GLU A 219 7.15 -23.50 -0.38
C GLU A 219 6.03 -23.89 -1.35
N LYS A 220 4.81 -24.10 -0.83
CA LYS A 220 3.65 -24.49 -1.63
C LYS A 220 3.09 -23.36 -2.51
N TYR A 221 3.21 -22.10 -2.09
CA TYR A 221 2.61 -20.96 -2.75
C TYR A 221 3.64 -19.81 -3.02
N PRO A 222 4.76 -20.08 -3.69
CA PRO A 222 5.81 -19.09 -3.92
C PRO A 222 5.32 -17.91 -4.76
N ASP A 223 4.48 -18.14 -5.77
CA ASP A 223 3.90 -17.09 -6.60
C ASP A 223 3.00 -16.14 -5.79
N THR A 224 2.20 -16.67 -4.87
CA THR A 224 1.33 -15.84 -4.02
C THR A 224 2.17 -15.00 -3.05
N LEU A 225 3.23 -15.58 -2.51
CA LEU A 225 4.16 -14.86 -1.63
C LEU A 225 4.84 -13.70 -2.38
N GLU A 226 5.36 -13.96 -3.59
CA GLU A 226 5.96 -12.92 -4.42
C GLU A 226 4.94 -11.86 -4.85
N PHE A 227 3.71 -12.25 -5.15
CA PHE A 227 2.63 -11.33 -5.48
C PHE A 227 2.38 -10.30 -4.36
N TYR A 228 2.37 -10.70 -3.09
CA TYR A 228 2.21 -9.76 -1.98
C TYR A 228 3.40 -8.81 -1.82
N ARG A 229 4.63 -9.25 -2.07
CA ARG A 229 5.80 -8.37 -2.12
C ARG A 229 5.68 -7.36 -3.28
N TRP A 230 5.22 -7.85 -4.42
CA TRP A 230 5.02 -7.02 -5.61
C TRP A 230 3.91 -5.99 -5.41
N LEU A 231 2.79 -6.34 -4.77
CA LEU A 231 1.73 -5.40 -4.45
C LEU A 231 2.23 -4.24 -3.59
N GLU A 232 3.05 -4.51 -2.59
CA GLU A 232 3.62 -3.47 -1.72
C GLU A 232 4.57 -2.55 -2.51
N TRP A 233 5.40 -3.12 -3.36
CA TRP A 233 6.25 -2.33 -4.24
C TRP A 233 5.44 -1.40 -5.15
N ILE A 234 4.41 -1.89 -5.82
CA ILE A 234 3.54 -1.08 -6.69
C ILE A 234 2.80 -0.01 -5.89
N ALA A 235 2.26 -0.33 -4.72
CA ALA A 235 1.60 0.64 -3.86
C ALA A 235 2.55 1.77 -3.44
N SER A 236 3.76 1.42 -3.03
CA SER A 236 4.83 2.36 -2.68
C SER A 236 5.22 3.24 -3.88
N GLU A 237 5.40 2.64 -5.06
CA GLU A 237 5.76 3.37 -6.29
C GLU A 237 4.68 4.41 -6.66
N GLN A 238 3.40 4.02 -6.65
CA GLN A 238 2.31 4.93 -7.01
C GLN A 238 2.11 6.04 -5.97
N PHE A 239 2.29 5.72 -4.70
CA PHE A 239 2.25 6.74 -3.64
C PHE A 239 3.37 7.78 -3.79
N HIS A 240 4.59 7.32 -4.03
CA HIS A 240 5.72 8.22 -4.28
C HIS A 240 5.55 9.04 -5.57
N ALA A 241 4.96 8.44 -6.62
CA ALA A 241 4.64 9.16 -7.85
C ALA A 241 3.61 10.28 -7.62
N ALA A 242 2.61 10.06 -6.76
CA ALA A 242 1.65 11.10 -6.38
C ALA A 242 2.33 12.24 -5.61
N GLN A 243 3.21 11.93 -4.65
CA GLN A 243 4.01 12.93 -3.93
C GLN A 243 4.94 13.70 -4.87
N HIS A 244 5.60 13.02 -5.79
CA HIS A 244 6.47 13.65 -6.78
C HIS A 244 5.68 14.62 -7.67
N ALA A 245 4.50 14.23 -8.14
CA ALA A 245 3.63 15.07 -8.96
C ALA A 245 3.17 16.32 -8.20
N ALA A 246 2.83 16.20 -6.91
CA ALA A 246 2.49 17.34 -6.05
C ALA A 246 3.64 18.35 -5.94
N ARG A 247 4.85 17.87 -5.69
CA ARG A 247 6.06 18.71 -5.61
C ARG A 247 6.38 19.38 -6.95
N THR A 248 6.28 18.64 -8.03
CA THR A 248 6.49 19.15 -9.40
C THR A 248 5.45 20.22 -9.78
N ALA A 249 4.21 20.07 -9.32
CA ALA A 249 3.18 21.08 -9.50
C ALA A 249 3.41 22.35 -8.63
N GLY A 250 4.37 22.33 -7.71
CA GLY A 250 4.78 23.45 -6.86
C GLY A 250 4.13 23.47 -5.47
N MET A 251 3.54 22.35 -5.01
CA MET A 251 3.13 22.24 -3.61
C MET A 251 4.36 22.24 -2.70
N LYS A 252 4.32 23.00 -1.60
CA LYS A 252 5.44 23.11 -0.66
C LYS A 252 5.60 21.87 0.20
N ILE A 253 4.52 21.14 0.47
CA ILE A 253 4.52 19.89 1.24
C ILE A 253 4.10 18.71 0.36
N GLY A 254 2.95 18.80 -0.30
CA GLY A 254 2.34 17.71 -1.06
C GLY A 254 1.39 16.89 -0.20
N ILE A 255 1.67 15.60 0.01
CA ILE A 255 0.84 14.72 0.81
C ILE A 255 1.19 14.85 2.29
N VAL A 256 0.16 15.00 3.12
CA VAL A 256 0.22 14.78 4.57
C VAL A 256 -0.61 13.54 4.86
N ALA A 257 0.02 12.44 5.18
CA ALA A 257 -0.66 11.20 5.52
C ALA A 257 -0.96 11.17 7.02
N ASP A 258 -2.22 10.97 7.36
CA ASP A 258 -2.62 10.75 8.75
C ASP A 258 -2.08 9.40 9.25
N MET A 259 -1.82 9.30 10.53
CA MET A 259 -1.30 8.09 11.16
C MET A 259 -2.36 7.51 12.10
N ALA A 260 -2.70 6.24 11.89
CA ALA A 260 -3.56 5.52 12.82
C ALA A 260 -2.81 5.26 14.14
N VAL A 261 -3.35 5.71 15.25
CA VAL A 261 -2.80 5.56 16.61
C VAL A 261 -3.65 4.60 17.42
#